data_1d56bc88eb2a89f40cb8a30cee38a9ef
#
_entry.id   1d56bc88eb2a89f40cb8a30cee38a9ef
#
_cell.length_a   1.000
_cell.length_b   1.000
_cell.length_c   1.000
_cell.angle_alpha   90.00
_cell.angle_beta   90.00
_cell.angle_gamma   90.00
#
_symmetry.space_group_name_H-M   'P 1'
#
loop_
_entity.id
_entity.type
_entity.pdbx_description
1 polymer ?
#
loop_
_entity_poly.entity_id
_entity_poly.type
_entity_poly.pdbx_seq_one_letter_code
_entity_poly.pdbx_strand_id
1 'polypeptide(L)'
;VTVLASRTYRWLVVALVCWGSLWSGGSAPVSAHAVLTGSTPARGAVLAAPPSRVVLVFTEEIALSADAIRVLDPAGRRVDDARPVLEGADTYVVGLRGRPGRGTYTVAYQVVSADSHPVAGAFTFSVGAPSATADPAGSGVRDPDAGPVGWAYAGSRFGAYLGVTALTGVVCFLLLCWPRGREHRALRRAVTSAWAVLVACTLAQFLLRGPYAGSGRLADLADVALLGDVAGSKTGVLLLGRLCLLALGAVAWTWWCRSAPAGRNRVVLPGAAVTGGALAWTWAGAEHASAGLQTALAMPADVIHLLAAGAWTGGLGVLAFTLTRIEELPTAAVARFSRVAFVSVCALVVTGLYQSWRQVGSLPALTDTRFGLLLLAKTALVALLLCLGRVARRRTRAVADAEAETAADRERGRSVLRGLRRGVAAEAALGLGVLAITTVLTTTEPARSAHTVAAAPAGAVVSVGASFDTGGPRGKGRADIVVDPGRAGPNAVHVTVSGPDGGPLDVPEVRATLTSSGGIGPLAVPLRRASEGHWTASGFQVPTPGAWELAVTVRSSDVDQITLRRPLAVR
;
A
#
# COMPACT_ATOMS: atom_id res chain seq x y z
N VAL A 1 7.32 37.95 18.42
CA VAL A 1 6.76 36.58 18.63
C VAL A 1 5.27 36.54 18.25
N THR A 2 4.49 37.56 18.53
CA THR A 2 3.05 37.67 18.20
C THR A 2 2.75 37.74 16.69
N VAL A 3 3.59 38.35 15.89
CA VAL A 3 3.42 38.48 14.42
C VAL A 3 3.70 37.16 13.69
N LEU A 4 4.64 36.32 14.16
CA LEU A 4 4.89 35.00 13.59
C LEU A 4 3.75 34.02 13.93
N ALA A 5 3.17 34.10 15.12
CA ALA A 5 2.04 33.25 15.52
C ALA A 5 0.77 33.54 14.70
N SER A 6 0.54 34.82 14.33
CA SER A 6 -0.59 35.22 13.49
C SER A 6 -0.43 34.79 12.03
N ARG A 7 0.79 34.77 11.50
CA ARG A 7 1.08 34.27 10.14
C ARG A 7 0.94 32.77 10.04
N THR A 8 1.43 32.01 11.03
CA THR A 8 1.29 30.54 11.04
C THR A 8 -0.16 30.08 11.22
N TYR A 9 -0.97 30.80 12.04
CA TYR A 9 -2.40 30.53 12.15
C TYR A 9 -3.13 30.72 10.81
N ARG A 10 -2.81 31.76 10.05
CA ARG A 10 -3.36 32.00 8.71
C ARG A 10 -3.03 30.87 7.73
N TRP A 11 -1.81 30.37 7.72
CA TRP A 11 -1.43 29.24 6.88
C TRP A 11 -2.08 27.92 7.29
N LEU A 12 -2.29 27.69 8.58
CA LEU A 12 -3.07 26.55 9.09
C LEU A 12 -4.54 26.62 8.66
N VAL A 13 -5.14 27.80 8.72
CA VAL A 13 -6.53 28.01 8.25
C VAL A 13 -6.61 27.80 6.73
N VAL A 14 -5.68 28.33 5.95
CA VAL A 14 -5.61 28.11 4.49
C VAL A 14 -5.44 26.60 4.19
N ALA A 15 -4.56 25.91 4.91
CA ALA A 15 -4.38 24.46 4.75
C ALA A 15 -5.66 23.67 5.08
N LEU A 16 -6.38 24.05 6.14
CA LEU A 16 -7.67 23.45 6.53
C LEU A 16 -8.78 23.74 5.50
N VAL A 17 -8.84 24.94 4.95
CA VAL A 17 -9.81 25.31 3.89
C VAL A 17 -9.48 24.56 2.59
N CYS A 18 -8.22 24.51 2.18
CA CYS A 18 -7.79 23.71 1.03
C CYS A 18 -8.06 22.22 1.24
N TRP A 19 -7.90 21.71 2.47
CA TRP A 19 -8.23 20.35 2.81
C TRP A 19 -9.73 20.08 2.73
N GLY A 20 -10.57 20.98 3.24
CA GLY A 20 -12.03 20.89 3.11
C GLY A 20 -12.51 20.86 1.66
N SER A 21 -11.87 21.65 0.77
CA SER A 21 -12.21 21.67 -0.65
C SER A 21 -11.77 20.39 -1.40
N LEU A 22 -10.75 19.67 -0.93
CA LEU A 22 -10.34 18.38 -1.50
C LEU A 22 -11.39 17.26 -1.26
N TRP A 23 -12.19 17.36 -0.18
CA TRP A 23 -13.25 16.39 0.12
C TRP A 23 -14.53 16.59 -0.72
N SER A 24 -14.70 17.74 -1.34
CA SER A 24 -15.85 18.05 -2.19
C SER A 24 -15.69 17.66 -3.67
N GLY A 25 -14.48 17.27 -4.10
CA GLY A 25 -14.19 16.76 -5.44
C GLY A 25 -14.40 15.25 -5.52
N GLY A 26 -15.48 14.78 -6.16
CA GLY A 26 -15.71 13.37 -6.46
C GLY A 26 -14.63 12.84 -7.43
N SER A 27 -13.57 12.24 -6.90
CA SER A 27 -12.59 11.49 -7.68
C SER A 27 -13.05 10.04 -7.83
N ALA A 28 -12.97 9.49 -9.05
CA ALA A 28 -13.21 8.07 -9.28
C ALA A 28 -12.34 7.22 -8.34
N PRO A 29 -12.85 6.11 -7.79
CA PRO A 29 -12.10 5.26 -6.89
C PRO A 29 -10.94 4.61 -7.66
N VAL A 30 -9.71 5.04 -7.38
CA VAL A 30 -8.48 4.37 -7.81
C VAL A 30 -7.94 3.63 -6.61
N SER A 31 -7.97 2.29 -6.67
CA SER A 31 -7.40 1.43 -5.64
C SER A 31 -5.87 1.52 -5.67
N ALA A 32 -5.23 1.49 -4.51
CA ALA A 32 -3.78 1.40 -4.39
C ALA A 32 -3.33 -0.07 -4.16
N HIS A 33 -4.27 -1.00 -4.00
CA HIS A 33 -4.04 -2.44 -3.88
C HIS A 33 -4.73 -3.17 -5.02
N ALA A 34 -4.10 -4.22 -5.50
CA ALA A 34 -4.71 -5.10 -6.48
C ALA A 34 -5.94 -5.80 -5.88
N VAL A 35 -7.10 -5.56 -6.46
CA VAL A 35 -8.34 -6.25 -6.11
C VAL A 35 -8.77 -7.06 -7.32
N LEU A 36 -9.15 -8.31 -7.11
CA LEU A 36 -9.74 -9.14 -8.16
C LEU A 36 -11.13 -8.59 -8.47
N THR A 37 -11.27 -7.96 -9.63
CA THR A 37 -12.52 -7.33 -10.10
C THR A 37 -13.38 -8.27 -10.91
N GLY A 38 -12.77 -9.27 -11.54
CA GLY A 38 -13.49 -10.25 -12.34
C GLY A 38 -12.73 -11.54 -12.52
N SER A 39 -13.46 -12.62 -12.79
CA SER A 39 -12.87 -13.91 -13.16
C SER A 39 -13.73 -14.65 -14.17
N THR A 40 -13.08 -15.45 -14.99
CA THR A 40 -13.76 -16.41 -15.88
C THR A 40 -13.09 -17.77 -15.71
N PRO A 41 -13.80 -18.80 -15.19
CA PRO A 41 -15.18 -18.77 -14.72
C PRO A 41 -15.40 -17.79 -13.56
N ALA A 42 -16.61 -17.25 -13.45
CA ALA A 42 -16.96 -16.36 -12.36
C ALA A 42 -16.96 -17.09 -11.02
N ARG A 43 -16.75 -16.34 -9.95
CA ARG A 43 -16.85 -16.85 -8.58
C ARG A 43 -18.21 -17.50 -8.33
N GLY A 44 -18.22 -18.75 -7.88
CA GLY A 44 -19.44 -19.53 -7.62
C GLY A 44 -20.18 -20.01 -8.87
N ALA A 45 -19.66 -19.80 -10.08
CA ALA A 45 -20.30 -20.24 -11.31
C ALA A 45 -20.41 -21.78 -11.39
N VAL A 46 -21.51 -22.27 -11.96
CA VAL A 46 -21.72 -23.68 -12.28
C VAL A 46 -21.75 -23.83 -13.80
N LEU A 47 -20.72 -24.43 -14.35
CA LEU A 47 -20.54 -24.61 -15.78
C LEU A 47 -21.10 -25.96 -16.24
N ALA A 48 -21.72 -25.99 -17.41
CA ALA A 48 -22.16 -27.26 -18.01
C ALA A 48 -21.00 -28.07 -18.59
N ALA A 49 -19.95 -27.40 -19.06
CA ALA A 49 -18.74 -27.99 -19.63
C ALA A 49 -17.49 -27.43 -18.95
N PRO A 50 -16.39 -28.21 -18.87
CA PRO A 50 -15.15 -27.77 -18.26
C PRO A 50 -14.51 -26.65 -19.09
N PRO A 51 -13.98 -25.59 -18.45
CA PRO A 51 -13.24 -24.55 -19.13
C PRO A 51 -11.83 -25.02 -19.51
N SER A 52 -11.24 -24.47 -20.55
CA SER A 52 -9.85 -24.72 -20.95
C SER A 52 -8.86 -23.82 -20.21
N ARG A 53 -9.32 -22.70 -19.66
CA ARG A 53 -8.50 -21.68 -18.98
C ARG A 53 -9.28 -20.97 -17.89
N VAL A 54 -8.56 -20.35 -16.99
CA VAL A 54 -9.07 -19.43 -15.97
C VAL A 54 -8.50 -18.05 -16.26
N VAL A 55 -9.36 -17.03 -16.30
CA VAL A 55 -8.99 -15.63 -16.47
C VAL A 55 -9.24 -14.89 -15.17
N LEU A 56 -8.28 -14.05 -14.77
CA LEU A 56 -8.36 -13.21 -13.58
C LEU A 56 -8.10 -11.76 -14.00
N VAL A 57 -8.99 -10.86 -13.61
CA VAL A 57 -8.89 -9.43 -13.90
C VAL A 57 -8.72 -8.69 -12.58
N PHE A 58 -7.68 -7.86 -12.49
CA PHE A 58 -7.38 -7.07 -11.31
C PHE A 58 -7.64 -5.59 -11.56
N THR A 59 -7.63 -4.77 -10.51
CA THR A 59 -7.75 -3.30 -10.60
C THR A 59 -6.50 -2.63 -11.18
N GLU A 60 -5.38 -3.36 -11.24
CA GLU A 60 -4.06 -2.85 -11.64
C GLU A 60 -3.16 -4.00 -12.10
N GLU A 61 -2.06 -3.66 -12.75
CA GLU A 61 -1.01 -4.62 -13.07
C GLU A 61 -0.40 -5.21 -11.79
N ILE A 62 -0.27 -6.54 -11.74
CA ILE A 62 0.32 -7.27 -10.62
C ILE A 62 1.64 -7.92 -11.02
N ALA A 63 2.55 -8.09 -10.06
CA ALA A 63 3.71 -8.93 -10.24
C ALA A 63 3.41 -10.35 -9.78
N LEU A 64 3.75 -11.33 -10.61
CA LEU A 64 3.57 -12.75 -10.34
C LEU A 64 4.86 -13.31 -9.73
N SER A 65 4.73 -14.04 -8.63
CA SER A 65 5.76 -14.95 -8.14
C SER A 65 5.56 -16.34 -8.74
N ALA A 66 6.56 -17.21 -8.61
CA ALA A 66 6.39 -18.62 -8.95
C ALA A 66 5.16 -19.17 -8.19
N ASP A 67 4.31 -19.93 -8.90
CA ASP A 67 3.07 -20.48 -8.34
C ASP A 67 2.02 -19.45 -7.85
N ALA A 68 2.08 -18.23 -8.35
CA ALA A 68 1.19 -17.14 -7.93
C ALA A 68 -0.31 -17.46 -8.12
N ILE A 69 -0.65 -18.24 -9.13
CA ILE A 69 -2.03 -18.66 -9.43
C ILE A 69 -2.06 -20.18 -9.50
N ARG A 70 -3.01 -20.80 -8.81
CA ARG A 70 -3.21 -22.26 -8.77
C ARG A 70 -4.68 -22.57 -8.95
N VAL A 71 -4.96 -23.63 -9.72
CA VAL A 71 -6.31 -24.20 -9.83
C VAL A 71 -6.27 -25.62 -9.32
N LEU A 72 -7.09 -25.88 -8.31
CA LEU A 72 -7.18 -27.19 -7.66
C LEU A 72 -8.50 -27.88 -8.03
N ASP A 73 -8.43 -29.18 -8.30
CA ASP A 73 -9.61 -30.03 -8.52
C ASP A 73 -10.34 -30.34 -7.19
N PRO A 74 -11.51 -30.98 -7.21
CA PRO A 74 -12.25 -31.33 -5.99
C PRO A 74 -11.46 -32.20 -5.00
N ALA A 75 -10.42 -32.92 -5.47
CA ALA A 75 -9.53 -33.72 -4.64
C ALA A 75 -8.30 -32.94 -4.13
N GLY A 76 -8.20 -31.63 -4.41
CA GLY A 76 -7.08 -30.77 -4.01
C GLY A 76 -5.83 -30.90 -4.87
N ARG A 77 -5.90 -31.59 -6.01
CA ARG A 77 -4.76 -31.72 -6.93
C ARG A 77 -4.70 -30.54 -7.88
N ARG A 78 -3.49 -30.08 -8.16
CA ARG A 78 -3.26 -28.98 -9.08
C ARG A 78 -3.52 -29.38 -10.54
N VAL A 79 -4.35 -28.60 -11.23
CA VAL A 79 -4.78 -28.88 -12.61
C VAL A 79 -4.44 -27.74 -13.60
N ASP A 80 -3.82 -26.67 -13.16
CA ASP A 80 -3.32 -25.59 -14.03
C ASP A 80 -1.96 -25.96 -14.66
N ASP A 81 -1.58 -25.22 -15.71
CA ASP A 81 -0.32 -25.41 -16.44
C ASP A 81 0.89 -24.73 -15.75
N ALA A 82 0.69 -24.07 -14.62
CA ALA A 82 1.68 -23.30 -13.86
C ALA A 82 2.34 -22.15 -14.66
N ARG A 83 1.71 -21.66 -15.72
CA ARG A 83 2.23 -20.60 -16.61
C ARG A 83 1.19 -19.50 -16.79
N PRO A 84 0.97 -18.66 -15.77
CA PRO A 84 0.10 -17.51 -15.94
C PRO A 84 0.69 -16.55 -16.97
N VAL A 85 -0.12 -16.13 -17.92
CA VAL A 85 0.24 -15.19 -19.00
C VAL A 85 -0.55 -13.91 -18.79
N LEU A 86 0.13 -12.77 -18.92
CA LEU A 86 -0.50 -11.45 -18.94
C LEU A 86 -1.12 -11.21 -20.32
N GLU A 87 -2.44 -11.09 -20.38
CA GLU A 87 -3.19 -10.75 -21.59
C GLU A 87 -3.84 -9.36 -21.40
N GLY A 88 -3.10 -8.29 -21.65
CA GLY A 88 -3.57 -6.91 -21.43
C GLY A 88 -2.83 -6.21 -20.30
N ALA A 89 -3.42 -5.16 -19.72
CA ALA A 89 -2.78 -4.36 -18.67
C ALA A 89 -2.98 -4.94 -17.25
N ASP A 90 -4.05 -5.71 -17.04
CA ASP A 90 -4.56 -6.12 -15.72
C ASP A 90 -5.19 -7.52 -15.73
N THR A 91 -5.09 -8.22 -16.86
CA THR A 91 -5.76 -9.51 -17.11
C THR A 91 -4.75 -10.63 -17.20
N TYR A 92 -4.92 -11.66 -16.37
CA TYR A 92 -4.03 -12.82 -16.28
C TYR A 92 -4.78 -14.10 -16.63
N VAL A 93 -4.18 -14.94 -17.43
CA VAL A 93 -4.76 -16.17 -17.94
C VAL A 93 -3.89 -17.36 -17.55
N VAL A 94 -4.53 -18.42 -17.05
CA VAL A 94 -3.90 -19.68 -16.69
C VAL A 94 -4.61 -20.82 -17.42
N GLY A 95 -3.88 -21.60 -18.18
CA GLY A 95 -4.38 -22.79 -18.87
C GLY A 95 -4.67 -23.94 -17.90
N LEU A 96 -5.68 -24.75 -18.20
CA LEU A 96 -5.99 -25.96 -17.44
C LEU A 96 -5.48 -27.19 -18.20
N ARG A 97 -4.81 -28.11 -17.47
CA ARG A 97 -4.29 -29.35 -18.02
C ARG A 97 -5.40 -30.39 -18.17
N GLY A 98 -5.49 -31.02 -19.32
CA GLY A 98 -6.46 -32.08 -19.58
C GLY A 98 -7.90 -31.56 -19.69
N ARG A 99 -8.87 -32.47 -19.51
CA ARG A 99 -10.29 -32.14 -19.40
C ARG A 99 -10.71 -32.18 -17.94
N PRO A 100 -10.95 -31.05 -17.28
CA PRO A 100 -11.44 -31.02 -15.91
C PRO A 100 -12.70 -31.89 -15.76
N GLY A 101 -12.76 -32.75 -14.75
CA GLY A 101 -13.92 -33.60 -14.42
C GLY A 101 -15.06 -32.77 -13.81
N ARG A 102 -16.15 -33.47 -13.41
CA ARG A 102 -17.26 -32.83 -12.66
C ARG A 102 -16.84 -32.54 -11.21
N GLY A 103 -17.35 -31.47 -10.65
CA GLY A 103 -17.14 -31.08 -9.26
C GLY A 103 -16.70 -29.63 -9.09
N THR A 104 -16.39 -29.22 -7.86
CA THR A 104 -16.02 -27.85 -7.51
C THR A 104 -14.51 -27.66 -7.51
N TYR A 105 -14.04 -26.70 -8.26
CA TYR A 105 -12.65 -26.31 -8.42
C TYR A 105 -12.36 -25.08 -7.56
N THR A 106 -11.16 -25.02 -6.97
CA THR A 106 -10.70 -23.85 -6.22
C THR A 106 -9.61 -23.14 -7.00
N VAL A 107 -9.82 -21.85 -7.29
CA VAL A 107 -8.81 -20.97 -7.83
C VAL A 107 -8.21 -20.18 -6.68
N ALA A 108 -6.92 -20.37 -6.44
CA ALA A 108 -6.16 -19.70 -5.40
C ALA A 108 -5.11 -18.81 -6.03
N TYR A 109 -4.95 -17.57 -5.54
CA TYR A 109 -3.94 -16.66 -6.04
C TYR A 109 -3.21 -15.96 -4.89
N GLN A 110 -1.91 -15.71 -5.10
CA GLN A 110 -1.06 -14.90 -4.23
C GLN A 110 -0.15 -14.07 -5.13
N VAL A 111 -0.42 -12.79 -5.21
CA VAL A 111 0.16 -11.85 -6.18
C VAL A 111 0.73 -10.63 -5.47
N VAL A 112 1.59 -9.87 -6.13
CA VAL A 112 2.14 -8.63 -5.56
C VAL A 112 1.57 -7.45 -6.33
N SER A 113 0.90 -6.54 -5.63
CA SER A 113 0.30 -5.33 -6.19
C SER A 113 1.33 -4.27 -6.57
N ALA A 114 0.93 -3.24 -7.32
CA ALA A 114 1.80 -2.16 -7.78
C ALA A 114 2.45 -1.36 -6.63
N ASP A 115 1.81 -1.30 -5.46
CA ASP A 115 2.37 -0.73 -4.24
C ASP A 115 3.26 -1.71 -3.45
N SER A 116 3.59 -2.85 -4.06
CA SER A 116 4.49 -3.87 -3.52
C SER A 116 3.95 -4.68 -2.35
N HIS A 117 2.63 -4.69 -2.08
CA HIS A 117 2.04 -5.55 -1.06
C HIS A 117 1.60 -6.90 -1.66
N PRO A 118 1.88 -8.02 -1.00
CA PRO A 118 1.32 -9.30 -1.40
C PRO A 118 -0.17 -9.34 -1.09
N VAL A 119 -0.95 -9.73 -2.09
CA VAL A 119 -2.41 -9.91 -2.01
C VAL A 119 -2.71 -11.36 -2.27
N ALA A 120 -3.51 -11.98 -1.42
CA ALA A 120 -3.88 -13.38 -1.53
C ALA A 120 -5.40 -13.55 -1.48
N GLY A 121 -5.91 -14.52 -2.24
CA GLY A 121 -7.33 -14.83 -2.22
C GLY A 121 -7.64 -16.17 -2.89
N ALA A 122 -8.87 -16.63 -2.70
CA ALA A 122 -9.38 -17.80 -3.36
C ALA A 122 -10.87 -17.66 -3.68
N PHE A 123 -11.29 -18.33 -4.74
CA PHE A 123 -12.70 -18.50 -5.08
C PHE A 123 -12.93 -19.86 -5.72
N THR A 124 -14.18 -20.27 -5.85
CA THR A 124 -14.55 -21.56 -6.43
C THR A 124 -15.44 -21.38 -7.65
N PHE A 125 -15.38 -22.35 -8.56
CA PHE A 125 -16.37 -22.59 -9.60
C PHE A 125 -16.64 -24.08 -9.71
N SER A 126 -17.75 -24.49 -10.27
CA SER A 126 -18.14 -25.90 -10.39
C SER A 126 -18.36 -26.31 -11.84
N VAL A 127 -18.07 -27.56 -12.17
CA VAL A 127 -18.39 -28.19 -13.46
C VAL A 127 -19.45 -29.26 -13.24
N GLY A 128 -20.59 -29.10 -13.88
CA GLY A 128 -21.76 -29.97 -13.75
C GLY A 128 -22.59 -29.67 -12.50
N ALA A 129 -22.11 -30.02 -11.33
CA ALA A 129 -22.79 -29.73 -10.06
C ALA A 129 -21.77 -29.38 -8.98
N PRO A 130 -22.15 -28.53 -7.98
CA PRO A 130 -21.33 -28.30 -6.82
C PRO A 130 -21.02 -29.60 -6.07
N SER A 131 -19.79 -29.74 -5.61
CA SER A 131 -19.34 -30.85 -4.76
C SER A 131 -18.61 -30.30 -3.53
N ALA A 132 -18.36 -31.15 -2.54
CA ALA A 132 -17.43 -30.79 -1.47
C ALA A 132 -16.06 -30.46 -2.09
N THR A 133 -15.46 -29.38 -1.62
CA THR A 133 -14.09 -28.98 -1.98
C THR A 133 -13.12 -29.56 -0.97
N ALA A 134 -11.92 -29.87 -1.40
CA ALA A 134 -10.80 -30.02 -0.47
C ALA A 134 -10.67 -28.72 0.36
N ASP A 135 -10.31 -28.88 1.64
CA ASP A 135 -10.20 -27.79 2.59
C ASP A 135 -9.43 -26.60 1.95
N PRO A 136 -9.96 -25.36 2.01
CA PRO A 136 -9.22 -24.16 1.58
C PRO A 136 -7.83 -24.04 2.21
N ALA A 137 -7.58 -24.64 3.37
CA ALA A 137 -6.25 -24.74 3.97
C ALA A 137 -5.23 -25.49 3.06
N GLY A 138 -5.69 -26.40 2.21
CA GLY A 138 -4.88 -27.08 1.18
C GLY A 138 -4.59 -26.22 -0.05
N SER A 139 -5.27 -25.07 -0.23
CA SER A 139 -5.10 -24.20 -1.40
C SER A 139 -3.73 -23.50 -1.45
N GLY A 140 -2.96 -23.53 -0.36
CA GLY A 140 -1.65 -22.85 -0.25
C GLY A 140 -1.75 -21.34 -0.17
N VAL A 141 -2.96 -20.77 -0.10
CA VAL A 141 -3.18 -19.33 0.16
C VAL A 141 -2.85 -19.08 1.62
N ARG A 142 -1.91 -18.20 1.87
CA ARG A 142 -1.50 -17.82 3.21
C ARG A 142 -1.68 -16.32 3.39
N ASP A 143 -2.04 -15.93 4.61
CA ASP A 143 -1.87 -14.55 5.04
C ASP A 143 -0.36 -14.28 5.15
N PRO A 144 0.21 -13.38 4.31
CA PRO A 144 1.65 -13.11 4.33
C PRO A 144 2.13 -12.56 5.69
N ASP A 145 1.26 -11.89 6.43
CA ASP A 145 1.57 -11.31 7.73
C ASP A 145 1.52 -12.35 8.86
N ALA A 146 0.95 -13.53 8.60
CA ALA A 146 0.89 -14.62 9.56
C ALA A 146 2.18 -15.45 9.58
N GLY A 147 2.51 -15.99 10.75
CA GLY A 147 3.62 -16.91 10.94
C GLY A 147 5.00 -16.28 11.05
N PRO A 148 6.07 -17.12 11.18
CA PRO A 148 7.41 -16.64 11.51
C PRO A 148 8.02 -15.68 10.49
N VAL A 149 7.79 -15.89 9.19
CA VAL A 149 8.29 -15.03 8.11
C VAL A 149 7.60 -13.66 8.15
N GLY A 150 6.27 -13.62 8.30
CA GLY A 150 5.50 -12.38 8.43
C GLY A 150 5.97 -11.56 9.64
N TRP A 151 6.12 -12.20 10.79
CA TRP A 151 6.60 -11.54 12.01
C TRP A 151 8.04 -11.03 11.88
N ALA A 152 8.94 -11.83 11.27
CA ALA A 152 10.32 -11.41 11.03
C ALA A 152 10.37 -10.22 10.05
N TYR A 153 9.55 -10.25 9.00
CA TYR A 153 9.45 -9.16 8.04
C TYR A 153 8.89 -7.88 8.70
N ALA A 154 7.81 -7.98 9.47
CA ALA A 154 7.25 -6.87 10.24
C ALA A 154 8.25 -6.29 11.24
N GLY A 155 8.98 -7.14 11.97
CA GLY A 155 10.04 -6.74 12.88
C GLY A 155 11.18 -6.02 12.17
N SER A 156 11.61 -6.50 11.01
CA SER A 156 12.63 -5.84 10.19
C SER A 156 12.15 -4.48 9.64
N ARG A 157 10.88 -4.34 9.28
CA ARG A 157 10.27 -3.06 8.89
C ARG A 157 10.28 -2.07 10.06
N PHE A 158 9.80 -2.49 11.23
CA PHE A 158 9.84 -1.65 12.43
C PHE A 158 11.25 -1.20 12.77
N GLY A 159 12.23 -2.12 12.75
CA GLY A 159 13.64 -1.81 12.98
C GLY A 159 14.21 -0.84 11.94
N ALA A 160 13.81 -0.96 10.66
CA ALA A 160 14.24 -0.03 9.61
C ALA A 160 13.64 1.37 9.81
N TYR A 161 12.35 1.48 10.18
CA TYR A 161 11.74 2.76 10.54
C TYR A 161 12.39 3.39 11.78
N LEU A 162 12.70 2.58 12.79
CA LEU A 162 13.43 3.02 13.99
C LEU A 162 14.84 3.53 13.60
N GLY A 163 15.55 2.75 12.77
CA GLY A 163 16.89 3.10 12.29
C GLY A 163 16.92 4.38 11.47
N VAL A 164 16.01 4.56 10.51
CA VAL A 164 15.95 5.78 9.68
C VAL A 164 15.52 6.99 10.52
N THR A 165 14.58 6.82 11.44
CA THR A 165 14.14 7.89 12.35
C THR A 165 15.26 8.34 13.27
N ALA A 166 15.97 7.40 13.89
CA ALA A 166 17.11 7.70 14.76
C ALA A 166 18.26 8.33 13.97
N LEU A 167 18.61 7.78 12.80
CA LEU A 167 19.69 8.30 11.95
C LEU A 167 19.38 9.71 11.47
N THR A 168 18.18 9.95 10.93
CA THR A 168 17.74 11.28 10.50
C THR A 168 17.76 12.25 11.68
N GLY A 169 17.24 11.85 12.83
CA GLY A 169 17.20 12.68 14.03
C GLY A 169 18.59 13.10 14.50
N VAL A 170 19.53 12.15 14.62
CA VAL A 170 20.89 12.47 15.11
C VAL A 170 21.68 13.27 14.08
N VAL A 171 21.55 12.96 12.80
CA VAL A 171 22.22 13.73 11.72
C VAL A 171 21.68 15.15 11.64
N CYS A 172 20.36 15.34 11.64
CA CYS A 172 19.73 16.66 11.68
C CYS A 172 20.15 17.47 12.92
N PHE A 173 20.17 16.81 14.09
CA PHE A 173 20.60 17.48 15.33
C PHE A 173 22.05 17.94 15.25
N LEU A 174 22.96 17.12 14.74
CA LEU A 174 24.37 17.46 14.57
C LEU A 174 24.60 18.53 13.51
N LEU A 175 23.88 18.50 12.40
CA LEU A 175 24.06 19.45 11.32
C LEU A 175 23.44 20.83 11.65
N LEU A 176 22.22 20.84 12.20
CA LEU A 176 21.42 22.04 12.37
C LEU A 176 21.48 22.64 13.78
N CYS A 177 21.58 21.79 14.80
CA CYS A 177 21.47 22.24 16.19
C CYS A 177 22.81 22.31 16.89
N TRP A 178 23.65 21.30 16.76
CA TRP A 178 24.93 21.23 17.48
C TRP A 178 26.07 20.58 16.66
N PRO A 179 26.68 21.29 15.69
CA PRO A 179 27.74 20.74 14.85
C PRO A 179 28.97 20.20 15.58
N ARG A 180 29.35 20.83 16.72
CA ARG A 180 30.45 20.36 17.58
C ARG A 180 30.11 19.04 18.30
N GLY A 181 28.85 18.70 18.42
CA GLY A 181 28.38 17.43 19.00
C GLY A 181 28.98 16.19 18.33
N ARG A 182 29.42 16.29 17.06
CA ARG A 182 30.12 15.20 16.34
C ARG A 182 31.43 14.76 16.98
N GLU A 183 32.04 15.59 17.85
CA GLU A 183 33.27 15.29 18.58
C GLU A 183 33.00 14.34 19.77
N HIS A 184 31.76 14.30 20.26
CA HIS A 184 31.37 13.43 21.36
C HIS A 184 31.24 11.97 20.90
N ARG A 185 32.00 11.09 21.55
CA ARG A 185 31.99 9.64 21.26
C ARG A 185 30.60 9.02 21.39
N ALA A 186 29.77 9.50 22.30
CA ALA A 186 28.42 8.99 22.52
C ALA A 186 27.51 9.26 21.31
N LEU A 187 27.57 10.47 20.72
CA LEU A 187 26.77 10.81 19.52
C LEU A 187 27.29 10.11 18.28
N ARG A 188 28.61 9.94 18.14
CA ARG A 188 29.18 9.13 17.05
C ARG A 188 28.72 7.68 17.13
N ARG A 189 28.67 7.09 18.33
CA ARG A 189 28.11 5.75 18.54
C ARG A 189 26.63 5.70 18.22
N ALA A 190 25.86 6.73 18.57
CA ALA A 190 24.44 6.80 18.21
C ALA A 190 24.22 6.79 16.69
N VAL A 191 25.02 7.56 15.92
CA VAL A 191 24.99 7.52 14.44
C VAL A 191 25.32 6.13 13.91
N THR A 192 26.44 5.53 14.38
CA THR A 192 26.87 4.22 13.89
C THR A 192 25.88 3.11 14.26
N SER A 193 25.29 3.16 15.46
CA SER A 193 24.27 2.18 15.88
C SER A 193 22.99 2.31 15.08
N ALA A 194 22.47 3.53 14.86
CA ALA A 194 21.28 3.77 14.04
C ALA A 194 21.51 3.32 12.59
N TRP A 195 22.69 3.64 12.04
CA TRP A 195 23.10 3.18 10.72
C TRP A 195 23.18 1.65 10.64
N ALA A 196 23.82 0.99 11.60
CA ALA A 196 23.97 -0.46 11.62
C ALA A 196 22.61 -1.18 11.73
N VAL A 197 21.70 -0.68 12.58
CA VAL A 197 20.34 -1.19 12.68
C VAL A 197 19.61 -1.06 11.33
N LEU A 198 19.73 0.10 10.68
CA LEU A 198 19.07 0.35 9.41
C LEU A 198 19.61 -0.56 8.30
N VAL A 199 20.94 -0.76 8.23
CA VAL A 199 21.57 -1.69 7.28
C VAL A 199 21.11 -3.13 7.53
N ALA A 200 21.20 -3.60 8.79
CA ALA A 200 20.81 -4.96 9.15
C ALA A 200 19.32 -5.23 8.85
N CYS A 201 18.43 -4.29 9.19
CA CYS A 201 17.01 -4.43 8.91
C CYS A 201 16.69 -4.33 7.43
N THR A 202 17.40 -3.49 6.65
CA THR A 202 17.23 -3.43 5.19
C THR A 202 17.67 -4.74 4.53
N LEU A 203 18.79 -5.30 4.96
CA LEU A 203 19.27 -6.60 4.48
C LEU A 203 18.29 -7.72 4.86
N ALA A 204 17.78 -7.71 6.09
CA ALA A 204 16.76 -8.67 6.52
C ALA A 204 15.47 -8.57 5.66
N GLN A 205 15.02 -7.35 5.35
CA GLN A 205 13.88 -7.15 4.43
C GLN A 205 14.16 -7.72 3.03
N PHE A 206 15.36 -7.51 2.50
CA PHE A 206 15.74 -8.04 1.21
C PHE A 206 15.71 -9.58 1.19
N LEU A 207 16.32 -10.22 2.18
CA LEU A 207 16.35 -11.68 2.29
C LEU A 207 14.96 -12.30 2.54
N LEU A 208 14.16 -11.66 3.39
CA LEU A 208 12.82 -12.14 3.74
C LEU A 208 11.78 -11.84 2.65
N ARG A 209 12.07 -10.96 1.69
CA ARG A 209 11.08 -10.49 0.71
C ARG A 209 10.48 -11.62 -0.13
N GLY A 210 11.31 -12.52 -0.64
CA GLY A 210 10.88 -13.66 -1.44
C GLY A 210 9.97 -14.62 -0.66
N PRO A 211 10.43 -15.16 0.48
CA PRO A 211 9.59 -15.96 1.36
C PRO A 211 8.30 -15.26 1.81
N TYR A 212 8.34 -13.96 2.12
CA TYR A 212 7.17 -13.18 2.54
C TYR A 212 6.13 -13.04 1.43
N ALA A 213 6.55 -12.77 0.20
CA ALA A 213 5.65 -12.61 -0.94
C ALA A 213 5.10 -13.96 -1.48
N GLY A 214 5.75 -15.08 -1.21
CA GLY A 214 5.44 -16.37 -1.80
C GLY A 214 5.29 -17.51 -0.79
N SER A 215 6.36 -18.24 -0.51
CA SER A 215 6.30 -19.55 0.16
C SER A 215 5.96 -19.53 1.65
N GLY A 216 6.26 -18.45 2.35
CA GLY A 216 6.17 -18.36 3.80
C GLY A 216 7.17 -19.23 4.58
N ARG A 217 8.22 -19.75 3.94
CA ARG A 217 9.18 -20.70 4.52
C ARG A 217 10.52 -20.04 4.75
N LEU A 218 11.04 -20.11 5.98
CA LEU A 218 12.38 -19.60 6.30
C LEU A 218 13.50 -20.36 5.58
N ALA A 219 13.26 -21.62 5.19
CA ALA A 219 14.23 -22.41 4.44
C ALA A 219 14.60 -21.80 3.08
N ASP A 220 13.72 -21.01 2.51
CA ASP A 220 13.89 -20.41 1.18
C ASP A 220 14.69 -19.09 1.21
N LEU A 221 15.18 -18.67 2.39
CA LEU A 221 16.05 -17.49 2.54
C LEU A 221 17.36 -17.58 1.76
N ALA A 222 17.86 -18.79 1.51
CA ALA A 222 19.10 -19.07 0.78
C ALA A 222 18.85 -19.49 -0.68
N ASP A 223 17.62 -19.46 -1.16
CA ASP A 223 17.31 -19.79 -2.55
C ASP A 223 17.80 -18.67 -3.48
N VAL A 224 18.85 -18.98 -4.25
CA VAL A 224 19.53 -18.02 -5.14
C VAL A 224 18.63 -17.55 -6.28
N ALA A 225 17.76 -18.44 -6.80
CA ALA A 225 16.81 -18.08 -7.85
C ALA A 225 15.79 -17.06 -7.32
N LEU A 226 15.22 -17.35 -6.15
CA LEU A 226 14.29 -16.44 -5.48
C LEU A 226 14.93 -15.10 -5.11
N LEU A 227 16.19 -15.10 -4.66
CA LEU A 227 16.95 -13.88 -4.40
C LEU A 227 17.20 -13.07 -5.68
N GLY A 228 17.43 -13.75 -6.82
CA GLY A 228 17.52 -13.13 -8.13
C GLY A 228 16.24 -12.44 -8.56
N ASP A 229 15.08 -13.11 -8.37
CA ASP A 229 13.77 -12.56 -8.67
C ASP A 229 13.47 -11.33 -7.77
N VAL A 230 13.79 -11.43 -6.48
CA VAL A 230 13.66 -10.30 -5.55
C VAL A 230 14.56 -9.13 -6.01
N ALA A 231 15.81 -9.37 -6.40
CA ALA A 231 16.71 -8.32 -6.85
C ALA A 231 16.21 -7.60 -8.11
N GLY A 232 15.53 -8.31 -9.02
CA GLY A 232 14.89 -7.75 -10.21
C GLY A 232 13.56 -7.05 -9.93
N SER A 233 12.93 -7.29 -8.77
CA SER A 233 11.65 -6.69 -8.42
C SER A 233 11.79 -5.21 -8.05
N LYS A 234 10.69 -4.44 -8.20
CA LYS A 234 10.61 -3.03 -7.79
C LYS A 234 11.11 -2.81 -6.36
N THR A 235 10.61 -3.62 -5.41
CA THR A 235 11.00 -3.53 -3.98
C THR A 235 12.47 -3.89 -3.79
N GLY A 236 12.96 -4.94 -4.43
CA GLY A 236 14.36 -5.36 -4.33
C GLY A 236 15.34 -4.30 -4.83
N VAL A 237 15.08 -3.70 -6.00
CA VAL A 237 15.87 -2.59 -6.53
C VAL A 237 15.93 -1.42 -5.55
N LEU A 238 14.80 -1.05 -4.93
CA LEU A 238 14.76 0.03 -3.94
C LEU A 238 15.52 -0.33 -2.65
N LEU A 239 15.46 -1.57 -2.18
CA LEU A 239 16.22 -2.04 -1.01
C LEU A 239 17.72 -2.05 -1.29
N LEU A 240 18.16 -2.50 -2.47
CA LEU A 240 19.55 -2.44 -2.89
C LEU A 240 20.04 -1.01 -3.04
N GLY A 241 19.24 -0.13 -3.67
CA GLY A 241 19.49 1.31 -3.74
C GLY A 241 19.66 1.94 -2.36
N ARG A 242 18.84 1.52 -1.39
CA ARG A 242 18.93 1.96 0.02
C ARG A 242 20.26 1.55 0.64
N LEU A 243 20.71 0.32 0.44
CA LEU A 243 22.02 -0.16 0.93
C LEU A 243 23.18 0.63 0.30
N CYS A 244 23.12 0.92 -1.00
CA CYS A 244 24.10 1.77 -1.68
C CYS A 244 24.14 3.19 -1.11
N LEU A 245 22.97 3.81 -0.88
CA LEU A 245 22.87 5.14 -0.26
C LEU A 245 23.39 5.16 1.18
N LEU A 246 23.17 4.09 1.95
CA LEU A 246 23.71 3.94 3.30
C LEU A 246 25.23 3.78 3.29
N ALA A 247 25.80 3.06 2.31
CA ALA A 247 27.25 2.97 2.14
C ALA A 247 27.85 4.33 1.78
N LEU A 248 27.26 5.07 0.82
CA LEU A 248 27.67 6.44 0.49
C LEU A 248 27.56 7.38 1.69
N GLY A 249 26.49 7.28 2.45
CA GLY A 249 26.29 8.05 3.68
C GLY A 249 27.35 7.77 4.75
N ALA A 250 27.78 6.51 4.89
CA ALA A 250 28.87 6.13 5.79
C ALA A 250 30.22 6.73 5.36
N VAL A 251 30.52 6.73 4.07
CA VAL A 251 31.71 7.39 3.52
C VAL A 251 31.66 8.89 3.77
N ALA A 252 30.54 9.54 3.48
CA ALA A 252 30.35 10.97 3.74
C ALA A 252 30.48 11.31 5.22
N TRP A 253 29.92 10.47 6.10
CA TRP A 253 30.04 10.62 7.56
C TRP A 253 31.49 10.52 8.04
N THR A 254 32.23 9.50 7.60
CA THR A 254 33.64 9.33 7.98
C THR A 254 34.48 10.48 7.48
N TRP A 255 34.24 10.95 6.25
CA TRP A 255 34.89 12.13 5.69
C TRP A 255 34.58 13.40 6.50
N TRP A 256 33.31 13.64 6.86
CA TRP A 256 32.94 14.80 7.68
C TRP A 256 33.57 14.77 9.07
N CYS A 257 33.65 13.61 9.71
CA CYS A 257 34.29 13.45 11.02
C CYS A 257 35.81 13.69 11.00
N ARG A 258 36.47 13.39 9.87
CA ARG A 258 37.93 13.55 9.68
C ARG A 258 38.29 14.97 9.20
N SER A 259 37.40 15.65 8.53
CA SER A 259 37.65 16.96 7.96
C SER A 259 37.55 18.03 9.05
N ALA A 260 38.62 18.80 9.24
CA ALA A 260 38.64 19.97 10.14
C ALA A 260 37.82 21.14 9.55
N PRO A 261 37.75 22.27 10.13
CA PRO A 261 36.86 22.89 11.09
C PRO A 261 35.58 23.51 10.48
N ALA A 262 34.87 24.30 11.27
CA ALA A 262 33.54 24.92 11.18
C ALA A 262 33.00 25.49 9.84
N GLY A 263 33.82 25.72 8.81
CA GLY A 263 33.39 26.30 7.52
C GLY A 263 32.74 25.33 6.52
N ARG A 264 32.92 24.03 6.67
CA ARG A 264 32.45 23.00 5.72
C ARG A 264 30.99 22.57 5.87
N ASN A 265 30.28 22.98 6.93
CA ASN A 265 28.85 22.64 7.08
C ASN A 265 27.99 23.14 5.90
N ARG A 266 28.43 24.22 5.21
CA ARG A 266 27.73 24.73 4.01
C ARG A 266 27.75 23.74 2.84
N VAL A 267 28.75 22.86 2.76
CA VAL A 267 28.87 21.82 1.71
C VAL A 267 28.23 20.52 2.17
N VAL A 268 28.36 20.15 3.45
CA VAL A 268 27.82 18.92 4.02
C VAL A 268 26.30 18.92 4.07
N LEU A 269 25.66 20.07 4.38
CA LEU A 269 24.22 20.16 4.52
C LEU A 269 23.45 19.83 3.22
N PRO A 270 23.80 20.39 2.04
CA PRO A 270 23.15 20.00 0.79
C PRO A 270 23.34 18.53 0.45
N GLY A 271 24.57 18.01 0.62
CA GLY A 271 24.84 16.58 0.39
C GLY A 271 24.03 15.66 1.30
N ALA A 272 23.91 16.00 2.59
CA ALA A 272 23.10 15.25 3.53
C ALA A 272 21.59 15.36 3.21
N ALA A 273 21.12 16.51 2.73
CA ALA A 273 19.74 16.69 2.31
C ALA A 273 19.41 15.84 1.06
N VAL A 274 20.29 15.85 0.06
CA VAL A 274 20.14 15.02 -1.15
C VAL A 274 20.17 13.53 -0.80
N THR A 275 21.15 13.09 -0.02
CA THR A 275 21.27 11.67 0.39
C THR A 275 20.09 11.24 1.26
N GLY A 276 19.66 12.08 2.21
CA GLY A 276 18.49 11.84 3.04
C GLY A 276 17.19 11.79 2.24
N GLY A 277 17.03 12.71 1.27
CA GLY A 277 15.91 12.73 0.35
C GLY A 277 15.86 11.48 -0.54
N ALA A 278 16.99 11.10 -1.14
CA ALA A 278 17.10 9.88 -1.94
C ALA A 278 16.84 8.62 -1.10
N LEU A 279 17.35 8.59 0.13
CA LEU A 279 17.08 7.51 1.07
C LEU A 279 15.59 7.40 1.39
N ALA A 280 14.92 8.51 1.74
CA ALA A 280 13.47 8.55 2.00
C ALA A 280 12.65 8.19 0.75
N TRP A 281 13.11 8.56 -0.45
CA TRP A 281 12.48 8.19 -1.71
C TRP A 281 12.40 6.67 -1.90
N THR A 282 13.37 5.90 -1.38
CA THR A 282 13.31 4.42 -1.42
C THR A 282 12.16 3.82 -0.61
N TRP A 283 11.64 4.53 0.40
CA TRP A 283 10.41 4.14 1.11
C TRP A 283 9.19 4.53 0.31
N ALA A 284 9.09 5.80 -0.08
CA ALA A 284 7.95 6.29 -0.86
C ALA A 284 7.72 5.44 -2.13
N GLY A 285 8.81 5.01 -2.78
CA GLY A 285 8.78 4.14 -3.97
C GLY A 285 8.33 2.71 -3.70
N ALA A 286 8.52 2.20 -2.48
CA ALA A 286 8.19 0.83 -2.11
C ALA A 286 6.78 0.71 -1.48
N GLU A 287 6.08 1.81 -1.24
CA GLU A 287 4.81 1.83 -0.50
C GLU A 287 3.70 2.57 -1.27
N HIS A 288 2.54 2.76 -0.62
CA HIS A 288 1.31 3.34 -1.21
C HIS A 288 1.49 4.68 -1.94
N ALA A 289 2.55 5.45 -1.64
CA ALA A 289 2.81 6.70 -2.32
C ALA A 289 3.12 6.52 -3.81
N SER A 290 3.66 5.37 -4.19
CA SER A 290 4.09 5.05 -5.57
C SER A 290 2.99 4.48 -6.46
N ALA A 291 1.79 4.23 -5.94
CA ALA A 291 0.65 3.69 -6.67
C ALA A 291 -0.62 4.53 -6.41
N GLY A 292 -1.62 4.42 -7.28
CA GLY A 292 -2.91 5.08 -7.12
C GLY A 292 -2.91 6.58 -7.46
N LEU A 293 -3.74 7.37 -6.76
CA LEU A 293 -4.00 8.79 -7.06
C LEU A 293 -2.78 9.68 -6.88
N GLN A 294 -2.52 10.57 -7.83
CA GLN A 294 -1.57 11.69 -7.72
C GLN A 294 -0.16 11.27 -7.25
N THR A 295 0.42 10.22 -7.80
CA THR A 295 1.75 9.71 -7.41
C THR A 295 2.85 10.77 -7.46
N ALA A 296 2.80 11.68 -8.45
CA ALA A 296 3.75 12.79 -8.60
C ALA A 296 3.77 13.75 -7.39
N LEU A 297 2.64 13.90 -6.66
CA LEU A 297 2.54 14.70 -5.44
C LEU A 297 2.71 13.82 -4.18
N ALA A 298 2.21 12.59 -4.23
CA ALA A 298 2.25 11.67 -3.10
C ALA A 298 3.68 11.28 -2.71
N MET A 299 4.54 11.01 -3.69
CA MET A 299 5.94 10.64 -3.46
C MET A 299 6.74 11.74 -2.74
N PRO A 300 6.77 13.01 -3.19
CA PRO A 300 7.44 14.08 -2.45
C PRO A 300 6.82 14.34 -1.07
N ALA A 301 5.49 14.26 -0.94
CA ALA A 301 4.82 14.44 0.32
C ALA A 301 5.23 13.38 1.35
N ASP A 302 5.38 12.12 0.92
CA ASP A 302 5.83 11.01 1.76
C ASP A 302 7.30 11.16 2.18
N VAL A 303 8.18 11.56 1.26
CA VAL A 303 9.58 11.90 1.55
C VAL A 303 9.69 12.99 2.61
N ILE A 304 8.93 14.09 2.45
CA ILE A 304 8.90 15.20 3.43
C ILE A 304 8.36 14.70 4.76
N HIS A 305 7.30 13.89 4.76
CA HIS A 305 6.70 13.32 5.97
C HIS A 305 7.70 12.45 6.74
N LEU A 306 8.39 11.53 6.08
CA LEU A 306 9.37 10.64 6.69
C LEU A 306 10.57 11.41 7.28
N LEU A 307 11.12 12.38 6.52
CA LEU A 307 12.23 13.21 7.00
C LEU A 307 11.82 14.11 8.16
N ALA A 308 10.63 14.70 8.11
CA ALA A 308 10.12 15.55 9.19
C ALA A 308 9.83 14.72 10.45
N ALA A 309 9.27 13.53 10.31
CA ALA A 309 9.07 12.59 11.42
C ALA A 309 10.42 12.20 12.06
N GLY A 310 11.41 11.84 11.24
CA GLY A 310 12.76 11.53 11.71
C GLY A 310 13.44 12.71 12.41
N ALA A 311 13.38 13.90 11.83
CA ALA A 311 13.97 15.09 12.42
C ALA A 311 13.32 15.47 13.76
N TRP A 312 12.01 15.32 13.90
CA TRP A 312 11.29 15.63 15.13
C TRP A 312 11.42 14.52 16.18
N THR A 313 10.90 13.31 15.90
CA THR A 313 10.85 12.23 16.89
C THR A 313 12.24 11.63 17.17
N GLY A 314 13.04 11.44 16.14
CA GLY A 314 14.44 11.02 16.29
C GLY A 314 15.27 12.09 17.00
N GLY A 315 15.05 13.38 16.67
CA GLY A 315 15.69 14.50 17.35
C GLY A 315 15.31 14.63 18.83
N LEU A 316 14.04 14.31 19.20
CA LEU A 316 13.62 14.20 20.61
C LEU A 316 14.39 13.08 21.33
N GLY A 317 14.55 11.92 20.67
CA GLY A 317 15.35 10.82 21.21
C GLY A 317 16.81 11.22 21.46
N VAL A 318 17.42 11.95 20.51
CA VAL A 318 18.78 12.48 20.67
C VAL A 318 18.86 13.51 21.79
N LEU A 319 17.88 14.40 21.89
CA LEU A 319 17.82 15.37 22.99
C LEU A 319 17.68 14.68 24.34
N ALA A 320 16.81 13.66 24.46
CA ALA A 320 16.68 12.85 25.66
C ALA A 320 18.00 12.18 26.03
N PHE A 321 18.65 11.58 25.04
CA PHE A 321 19.95 10.92 25.22
C PHE A 321 21.04 11.91 25.66
N THR A 322 21.13 13.07 25.02
CA THR A 322 22.14 14.07 25.37
C THR A 322 21.93 14.67 26.77
N LEU A 323 20.69 14.95 27.14
CA LEU A 323 20.35 15.46 28.49
C LEU A 323 20.66 14.44 29.60
N THR A 324 20.78 13.15 29.29
CA THR A 324 21.11 12.11 30.27
C THR A 324 22.59 11.74 30.31
N ARG A 325 23.34 11.95 29.22
CA ARG A 325 24.71 11.45 29.03
C ARG A 325 25.77 12.53 28.84
N ILE A 326 25.39 13.77 28.60
CA ILE A 326 26.30 14.87 28.31
C ILE A 326 25.97 16.03 29.26
N GLU A 327 26.95 16.41 30.09
CA GLU A 327 26.75 17.42 31.14
C GLU A 327 26.64 18.84 30.59
N GLU A 328 27.28 19.14 29.47
CA GLU A 328 27.36 20.49 28.88
C GLU A 328 26.65 20.57 27.52
N LEU A 329 25.31 20.43 27.51
CA LEU A 329 24.54 20.71 26.28
C LEU A 329 24.30 22.21 26.12
N PRO A 330 24.77 22.85 25.03
CA PRO A 330 24.54 24.28 24.81
C PRO A 330 23.04 24.61 24.74
N THR A 331 22.60 25.62 25.49
CA THR A 331 21.20 26.11 25.47
C THR A 331 20.78 26.52 24.06
N ALA A 332 21.72 27.09 23.28
CA ALA A 332 21.51 27.40 21.88
C ALA A 332 21.14 26.18 21.01
N ALA A 333 21.67 24.98 21.35
CA ALA A 333 21.31 23.75 20.61
C ALA A 333 19.85 23.35 20.87
N VAL A 334 19.38 23.47 22.12
CA VAL A 334 17.97 23.21 22.49
C VAL A 334 17.05 24.22 21.79
N ALA A 335 17.41 25.51 21.75
CA ALA A 335 16.64 26.53 21.08
C ALA A 335 16.55 26.31 19.55
N ARG A 336 17.65 25.86 18.92
CA ARG A 336 17.67 25.49 17.49
C ARG A 336 16.81 24.25 17.24
N PHE A 337 16.91 23.23 18.08
CA PHE A 337 16.09 22.04 17.99
C PHE A 337 14.60 22.37 18.11
N SER A 338 14.21 23.27 19.02
CA SER A 338 12.83 23.72 19.15
C SER A 338 12.27 24.33 17.84
N ARG A 339 13.10 25.01 17.05
CA ARG A 339 12.71 25.54 15.72
C ARG A 339 12.59 24.42 14.68
N VAL A 340 13.56 23.52 14.65
CA VAL A 340 13.52 22.34 13.75
C VAL A 340 12.26 21.51 14.05
N ALA A 341 12.00 21.20 15.31
CA ALA A 341 10.81 20.47 15.73
C ALA A 341 9.50 21.16 15.31
N PHE A 342 9.43 22.50 15.45
CA PHE A 342 8.25 23.26 15.02
C PHE A 342 8.02 23.17 13.51
N VAL A 343 9.06 23.38 12.70
CA VAL A 343 8.97 23.27 11.23
C VAL A 343 8.59 21.84 10.82
N SER A 344 9.18 20.84 11.46
CA SER A 344 8.86 19.42 11.21
C SER A 344 7.40 19.11 11.53
N VAL A 345 6.87 19.60 12.65
CA VAL A 345 5.44 19.41 13.01
C VAL A 345 4.53 20.07 11.99
N CYS A 346 4.84 21.28 11.54
CA CYS A 346 4.05 21.94 10.48
C CYS A 346 4.06 21.11 9.18
N ALA A 347 5.22 20.60 8.78
CA ALA A 347 5.34 19.75 7.61
C ALA A 347 4.55 18.44 7.77
N LEU A 348 4.61 17.81 8.96
CA LEU A 348 3.86 16.60 9.28
C LEU A 348 2.35 16.80 9.24
N VAL A 349 1.86 17.95 9.73
CA VAL A 349 0.42 18.26 9.68
C VAL A 349 -0.02 18.40 8.23
N VAL A 350 0.68 19.18 7.41
CA VAL A 350 0.31 19.40 6.00
C VAL A 350 0.36 18.08 5.21
N THR A 351 1.49 17.38 5.28
CA THR A 351 1.66 16.11 4.54
C THR A 351 0.75 15.00 5.07
N GLY A 352 0.54 14.94 6.39
CA GLY A 352 -0.34 13.96 7.02
C GLY A 352 -1.82 14.16 6.68
N LEU A 353 -2.29 15.42 6.60
CA LEU A 353 -3.66 15.71 6.14
C LEU A 353 -3.85 15.29 4.68
N TYR A 354 -2.87 15.60 3.81
CA TYR A 354 -2.90 15.16 2.42
C TYR A 354 -2.93 13.62 2.29
N GLN A 355 -2.04 12.91 3.00
CA GLN A 355 -1.99 11.46 2.98
C GLN A 355 -3.28 10.83 3.53
N SER A 356 -3.85 11.39 4.62
CA SER A 356 -5.11 10.92 5.20
C SER A 356 -6.27 11.06 4.20
N TRP A 357 -6.40 12.23 3.55
CA TRP A 357 -7.40 12.41 2.50
C TRP A 357 -7.23 11.41 1.36
N ARG A 358 -6.01 11.20 0.89
CA ARG A 358 -5.69 10.31 -0.21
C ARG A 358 -6.06 8.85 0.09
N GLN A 359 -5.77 8.38 1.30
CA GLN A 359 -5.88 6.97 1.69
C GLN A 359 -7.24 6.62 2.31
N VAL A 360 -7.95 7.57 2.88
CA VAL A 360 -9.25 7.31 3.54
C VAL A 360 -10.42 7.47 2.57
N GLY A 361 -10.46 8.56 1.82
CA GLY A 361 -11.46 8.81 0.78
C GLY A 361 -12.85 9.22 1.28
N SER A 362 -13.36 8.68 2.38
CA SER A 362 -14.68 9.02 2.95
C SER A 362 -14.65 9.02 4.48
N LEU A 363 -15.52 9.81 5.12
CA LEU A 363 -15.57 9.88 6.58
C LEU A 363 -15.98 8.54 7.23
N PRO A 364 -16.97 7.78 6.73
CA PRO A 364 -17.30 6.47 7.30
C PRO A 364 -16.11 5.49 7.27
N ALA A 365 -15.25 5.55 6.27
CA ALA A 365 -14.08 4.69 6.18
C ALA A 365 -13.09 4.87 7.35
N LEU A 366 -13.14 5.98 8.08
CA LEU A 366 -12.34 6.19 9.31
C LEU A 366 -12.77 5.28 10.46
N THR A 367 -14.06 4.96 10.57
CA THR A 367 -14.62 4.15 11.67
C THR A 367 -14.84 2.71 11.27
N ASP A 368 -15.10 2.45 9.99
CA ASP A 368 -15.55 1.16 9.48
C ASP A 368 -14.39 0.28 9.01
N THR A 369 -13.17 0.83 8.93
CA THR A 369 -11.99 0.09 8.46
C THR A 369 -10.89 0.01 9.51
N ARG A 370 -10.11 -1.08 9.48
CA ARG A 370 -8.93 -1.25 10.34
C ARG A 370 -7.91 -0.12 10.13
N PHE A 371 -7.70 0.29 8.88
CA PHE A 371 -6.81 1.42 8.54
C PHE A 371 -7.27 2.71 9.22
N GLY A 372 -8.56 3.03 9.12
CA GLY A 372 -9.12 4.25 9.71
C GLY A 372 -8.96 4.28 11.23
N LEU A 373 -9.24 3.17 11.93
CA LEU A 373 -9.06 3.06 13.37
C LEU A 373 -7.59 3.23 13.79
N LEU A 374 -6.64 2.63 13.05
CA LEU A 374 -5.20 2.81 13.29
C LEU A 374 -4.78 4.27 13.05
N LEU A 375 -5.31 4.93 12.02
CA LEU A 375 -5.04 6.33 11.74
C LEU A 375 -5.58 7.25 12.85
N LEU A 376 -6.77 6.99 13.38
CA LEU A 376 -7.33 7.70 14.52
C LEU A 376 -6.46 7.51 15.78
N ALA A 377 -6.03 6.29 16.07
CA ALA A 377 -5.13 5.98 17.19
C ALA A 377 -3.79 6.71 17.04
N LYS A 378 -3.17 6.69 15.83
CA LYS A 378 -1.95 7.43 15.51
C LYS A 378 -2.13 8.94 15.75
N THR A 379 -3.23 9.50 15.25
CA THR A 379 -3.53 10.94 15.39
C THR A 379 -3.73 11.33 16.85
N ALA A 380 -4.42 10.51 17.63
CA ALA A 380 -4.60 10.73 19.07
C ALA A 380 -3.26 10.72 19.83
N LEU A 381 -2.36 9.77 19.53
CA LEU A 381 -1.02 9.74 20.13
C LEU A 381 -0.18 10.95 19.74
N VAL A 382 -0.26 11.40 18.48
CA VAL A 382 0.44 12.62 18.03
C VAL A 382 -0.11 13.85 18.75
N ALA A 383 -1.43 13.98 18.89
CA ALA A 383 -2.05 15.08 19.65
C ALA A 383 -1.59 15.09 21.12
N LEU A 384 -1.56 13.92 21.77
CA LEU A 384 -1.06 13.77 23.13
C LEU A 384 0.43 14.19 23.24
N LEU A 385 1.26 13.76 22.27
CA LEU A 385 2.67 14.12 22.20
C LEU A 385 2.87 15.64 22.06
N LEU A 386 2.08 16.30 21.23
CA LEU A 386 2.09 17.76 21.07
C LEU A 386 1.64 18.49 22.33
N CYS A 387 0.63 17.99 23.02
CA CYS A 387 0.18 18.54 24.31
C CYS A 387 1.27 18.46 25.37
N LEU A 388 1.94 17.29 25.53
CA LEU A 388 3.05 17.12 26.48
C LEU A 388 4.22 18.02 26.15
N GLY A 389 4.62 18.11 24.88
CA GLY A 389 5.67 19.03 24.42
C GLY A 389 5.36 20.49 24.70
N ARG A 390 4.09 20.92 24.57
CA ARG A 390 3.65 22.27 24.93
C ARG A 390 3.76 22.52 26.45
N VAL A 391 3.36 21.57 27.27
CA VAL A 391 3.48 21.67 28.73
C VAL A 391 4.95 21.73 29.16
N ALA A 392 5.81 20.86 28.61
CA ALA A 392 7.24 20.86 28.86
C ALA A 392 7.88 22.21 28.48
N ARG A 393 7.57 22.76 27.33
CA ARG A 393 8.06 24.08 26.88
C ARG A 393 7.65 25.21 27.79
N ARG A 394 6.38 25.24 28.27
CA ARG A 394 5.91 26.27 29.21
C ARG A 394 6.68 26.22 30.52
N ARG A 395 6.89 25.00 31.08
CA ARG A 395 7.66 24.80 32.32
C ARG A 395 9.12 25.23 32.17
N THR A 396 9.75 24.92 31.03
CA THR A 396 11.16 25.27 30.78
C THR A 396 11.35 26.79 30.66
N ARG A 397 10.41 27.50 30.02
CA ARG A 397 10.44 28.97 29.92
C ARG A 397 10.26 29.63 31.28
N ALA A 398 9.29 29.18 32.08
CA ALA A 398 9.02 29.74 33.40
C ALA A 398 10.22 29.64 34.35
N VAL A 399 11.14 28.71 34.12
CA VAL A 399 12.36 28.55 34.92
C VAL A 399 13.54 29.33 34.35
N ALA A 400 13.62 29.47 33.02
CA ALA A 400 14.66 30.31 32.40
C ALA A 400 14.47 31.80 32.70
N ASP A 401 13.23 32.22 32.97
CA ASP A 401 12.87 33.60 33.30
C ASP A 401 13.07 33.92 34.80
N ALA A 402 13.31 32.91 35.66
CA ALA A 402 13.65 33.06 37.06
C ALA A 402 15.17 33.06 37.20
N GLU A 403 15.79 34.26 37.34
CA GLU A 403 17.21 34.44 37.56
C GLU A 403 17.66 33.71 38.85
N ALA A 404 18.68 32.84 38.74
CA ALA A 404 19.10 31.92 39.80
C ALA A 404 20.19 32.57 40.69
N GLU A 405 19.79 33.28 41.75
CA GLU A 405 20.74 33.90 42.69
C GLU A 405 20.96 33.08 44.01
N THR A 406 20.11 32.12 44.34
CA THR A 406 20.17 31.45 45.66
C THR A 406 20.42 29.93 45.61
N ALA A 407 20.79 29.30 46.73
CA ALA A 407 20.93 27.84 46.87
C ALA A 407 19.58 27.11 46.61
N ALA A 408 18.46 27.74 46.99
CA ALA A 408 17.12 27.23 46.71
C ALA A 408 16.81 27.19 45.19
N ASP A 409 17.37 28.13 44.41
CA ASP A 409 17.22 28.19 42.99
C ASP A 409 18.00 27.08 42.27
N ARG A 410 19.16 26.66 42.79
CA ARG A 410 19.92 25.51 42.30
C ARG A 410 19.16 24.20 42.52
N GLU A 411 18.44 24.06 43.63
CA GLU A 411 17.59 22.88 43.91
C GLU A 411 16.34 22.85 43.04
N ARG A 412 15.71 24.00 42.80
CA ARG A 412 14.65 24.16 41.78
C ARG A 412 15.17 23.83 40.38
N GLY A 413 16.34 24.31 39.98
CA GLY A 413 16.99 23.96 38.70
C GLY A 413 17.17 22.46 38.51
N ARG A 414 17.63 21.73 39.57
CA ARG A 414 17.74 20.25 39.54
C ARG A 414 16.38 19.54 39.42
N SER A 415 15.34 20.05 40.08
CA SER A 415 13.99 19.49 40.01
C SER A 415 13.38 19.67 38.63
N VAL A 416 13.62 20.81 37.99
CA VAL A 416 13.18 21.11 36.63
C VAL A 416 13.90 20.27 35.60
N LEU A 417 15.23 20.08 35.74
CA LEU A 417 15.99 19.18 34.87
C LEU A 417 15.50 17.72 35.00
N ARG A 418 15.14 17.26 36.20
CA ARG A 418 14.52 15.94 36.39
C ARG A 418 13.15 15.86 35.73
N GLY A 419 12.33 16.90 35.87
CA GLY A 419 11.03 17.00 35.19
C GLY A 419 11.15 17.03 33.66
N LEU A 420 12.14 17.78 33.14
CA LEU A 420 12.42 17.83 31.70
C LEU A 420 12.87 16.46 31.16
N ARG A 421 13.80 15.78 31.88
CA ARG A 421 14.26 14.43 31.50
C ARG A 421 13.10 13.43 31.44
N ARG A 422 12.19 13.44 32.42
CA ARG A 422 11.01 12.58 32.45
C ARG A 422 10.03 12.92 31.31
N GLY A 423 9.80 14.21 31.08
CA GLY A 423 8.92 14.67 29.98
C GLY A 423 9.43 14.23 28.61
N VAL A 424 10.71 14.47 28.32
CA VAL A 424 11.32 14.09 27.03
C VAL A 424 11.39 12.56 26.89
N ALA A 425 11.62 11.80 27.98
CA ALA A 425 11.56 10.34 27.93
C ALA A 425 10.14 9.83 27.63
N ALA A 426 9.11 10.44 28.22
CA ALA A 426 7.71 10.10 27.92
C ALA A 426 7.34 10.44 26.47
N GLU A 427 7.79 11.59 25.96
CA GLU A 427 7.61 11.99 24.56
C GLU A 427 8.30 11.00 23.61
N ALA A 428 9.52 10.55 23.94
CA ALA A 428 10.24 9.55 23.14
C ALA A 428 9.52 8.19 23.15
N ALA A 429 8.99 7.76 24.29
CA ALA A 429 8.22 6.52 24.40
C ALA A 429 6.92 6.59 23.56
N LEU A 430 6.20 7.70 23.62
CA LEU A 430 5.03 7.93 22.76
C LEU A 430 5.41 7.95 21.28
N GLY A 431 6.54 8.55 20.92
CA GLY A 431 7.10 8.52 19.56
C GLY A 431 7.35 7.10 19.06
N LEU A 432 7.83 6.19 19.92
CA LEU A 432 7.96 4.76 19.60
C LEU A 432 6.57 4.10 19.36
N GLY A 433 5.57 4.46 20.15
CA GLY A 433 4.19 4.01 19.93
C GLY A 433 3.62 4.48 18.59
N VAL A 434 3.84 5.76 18.21
CA VAL A 434 3.47 6.28 16.89
C VAL A 434 4.18 5.51 15.78
N LEU A 435 5.46 5.20 15.96
CA LEU A 435 6.25 4.45 14.98
C LEU A 435 5.73 3.00 14.82
N ALA A 436 5.37 2.34 15.93
CA ALA A 436 4.78 1.00 15.90
C ALA A 436 3.44 0.98 15.14
N ILE A 437 2.54 1.91 15.45
CA ILE A 437 1.26 2.04 14.70
C ILE A 437 1.53 2.36 13.23
N THR A 438 2.50 3.23 12.92
CA THR A 438 2.85 3.55 11.54
C THR A 438 3.31 2.32 10.78
N THR A 439 4.14 1.46 11.40
CA THR A 439 4.63 0.22 10.76
C THR A 439 3.48 -0.74 10.42
N VAL A 440 2.48 -0.85 11.29
CA VAL A 440 1.27 -1.65 11.01
C VAL A 440 0.40 -0.97 9.94
N LEU A 441 0.26 0.35 10.01
CA LEU A 441 -0.57 1.12 9.08
C LEU A 441 -0.07 0.99 7.63
N THR A 442 1.26 0.96 7.43
CA THR A 442 1.88 0.85 6.10
C THR A 442 1.77 -0.55 5.48
N THR A 443 1.38 -1.58 6.24
CA THR A 443 1.02 -2.92 5.72
C THR A 443 -0.48 -3.14 5.63
N THR A 444 -1.28 -2.24 6.21
CA THR A 444 -2.74 -2.37 6.21
C THR A 444 -3.30 -1.76 4.93
N GLU A 445 -4.24 -2.46 4.32
CA GLU A 445 -4.95 -1.96 3.13
C GLU A 445 -5.56 -0.58 3.41
N PRO A 446 -5.36 0.41 2.50
CA PRO A 446 -5.95 1.75 2.66
C PRO A 446 -7.47 1.71 2.82
N ALA A 447 -7.99 2.57 3.69
CA ALA A 447 -9.42 2.60 4.00
C ALA A 447 -10.29 2.84 2.75
N ARG A 448 -9.78 3.59 1.78
CA ARG A 448 -10.47 3.86 0.50
C ARG A 448 -10.76 2.57 -0.28
N SER A 449 -9.78 1.65 -0.38
CA SER A 449 -9.93 0.36 -1.05
C SER A 449 -10.81 -0.58 -0.23
N ALA A 450 -10.48 -0.74 1.05
CA ALA A 450 -11.20 -1.64 1.96
C ALA A 450 -12.69 -1.30 2.08
N HIS A 451 -13.03 0.00 2.15
CA HIS A 451 -14.42 0.43 2.26
C HIS A 451 -15.20 0.20 0.95
N THR A 452 -14.58 0.40 -0.21
CA THR A 452 -15.23 0.11 -1.50
C THR A 452 -15.49 -1.38 -1.71
N VAL A 453 -14.59 -2.23 -1.27
CA VAL A 453 -14.77 -3.70 -1.30
C VAL A 453 -15.84 -4.15 -0.31
N ALA A 454 -15.85 -3.61 0.92
CA ALA A 454 -16.85 -3.95 1.94
C ALA A 454 -18.24 -3.39 1.62
N ALA A 455 -18.32 -2.22 0.99
CA ALA A 455 -19.57 -1.61 0.56
C ALA A 455 -20.15 -2.25 -0.71
N ALA A 456 -19.39 -3.09 -1.41
CA ALA A 456 -19.91 -3.94 -2.46
C ALA A 456 -20.70 -5.09 -1.80
N PRO A 457 -22.06 -5.05 -1.72
CA PRO A 457 -22.81 -6.19 -1.25
C PRO A 457 -22.38 -7.39 -2.10
N ALA A 458 -22.30 -8.56 -1.50
CA ALA A 458 -22.12 -9.82 -2.24
C ALA A 458 -23.30 -9.98 -3.20
N GLY A 459 -23.24 -9.29 -4.34
CA GLY A 459 -24.18 -9.42 -5.43
C GLY A 459 -24.04 -10.83 -5.97
N ALA A 460 -25.13 -11.51 -6.23
CA ALA A 460 -25.07 -12.75 -6.97
C ALA A 460 -24.54 -12.41 -8.37
N VAL A 461 -23.33 -12.88 -8.66
CA VAL A 461 -22.79 -12.84 -10.03
C VAL A 461 -23.83 -13.47 -10.95
N VAL A 462 -24.29 -12.72 -11.94
CA VAL A 462 -25.25 -13.25 -12.90
C VAL A 462 -24.48 -13.80 -14.10
N SER A 463 -24.51 -15.12 -14.25
CA SER A 463 -23.89 -15.82 -15.37
C SER A 463 -24.99 -16.34 -16.31
N VAL A 464 -24.87 -16.01 -17.58
CA VAL A 464 -25.81 -16.42 -18.62
C VAL A 464 -25.05 -17.01 -19.80
N GLY A 465 -25.25 -18.29 -20.09
CA GLY A 465 -24.64 -18.95 -21.23
C GLY A 465 -25.65 -19.26 -22.32
N ALA A 466 -25.24 -19.12 -23.58
CA ALA A 466 -26.03 -19.49 -24.74
C ALA A 466 -25.18 -20.09 -25.86
N SER A 467 -25.61 -21.23 -26.42
CA SER A 467 -25.04 -21.74 -27.64
C SER A 467 -25.56 -20.94 -28.84
N PHE A 468 -24.72 -20.77 -29.84
CA PHE A 468 -25.05 -20.03 -31.04
C PHE A 468 -24.62 -20.79 -32.32
N ASP A 469 -25.28 -20.47 -33.39
CA ASP A 469 -24.92 -20.88 -34.74
C ASP A 469 -25.20 -19.68 -35.67
N THR A 470 -24.18 -19.07 -36.23
CA THR A 470 -24.30 -17.93 -37.16
C THR A 470 -24.51 -18.39 -38.60
N GLY A 471 -24.43 -19.71 -38.88
CA GLY A 471 -24.61 -20.29 -40.24
C GLY A 471 -23.31 -20.43 -41.05
N GLY A 472 -22.18 -19.84 -40.60
CA GLY A 472 -20.90 -19.90 -41.31
C GLY A 472 -20.03 -21.14 -40.97
N PRO A 473 -18.91 -21.36 -41.68
CA PRO A 473 -18.05 -22.54 -41.49
C PRO A 473 -17.43 -22.67 -40.07
N ARG A 474 -17.26 -21.55 -39.37
CA ARG A 474 -16.85 -21.47 -37.94
C ARG A 474 -17.93 -20.77 -37.12
N GLY A 475 -19.18 -20.88 -37.51
CA GLY A 475 -20.28 -20.13 -36.93
C GLY A 475 -20.90 -20.77 -35.70
N LYS A 476 -20.43 -21.93 -35.26
CA LYS A 476 -20.97 -22.63 -34.08
C LYS A 476 -20.11 -22.43 -32.87
N GLY A 477 -20.76 -22.11 -31.76
CA GLY A 477 -20.06 -21.90 -30.50
C GLY A 477 -21.00 -21.67 -29.32
N ARG A 478 -20.40 -21.23 -28.21
CA ARG A 478 -21.09 -20.84 -26.99
C ARG A 478 -20.59 -19.48 -26.55
N ALA A 479 -21.49 -18.60 -26.19
CA ALA A 479 -21.18 -17.35 -25.52
C ALA A 479 -21.59 -17.46 -24.04
N ASP A 480 -20.65 -17.27 -23.13
CA ASP A 480 -20.88 -17.18 -21.69
C ASP A 480 -20.68 -15.73 -21.25
N ILE A 481 -21.72 -15.15 -20.68
CA ILE A 481 -21.77 -13.76 -20.28
C ILE A 481 -21.84 -13.71 -18.75
N VAL A 482 -20.99 -12.91 -18.14
CA VAL A 482 -20.93 -12.69 -16.71
C VAL A 482 -21.10 -11.21 -16.43
N VAL A 483 -22.04 -10.88 -15.55
CA VAL A 483 -22.26 -9.52 -15.04
C VAL A 483 -22.00 -9.55 -13.53
N ASP A 484 -20.98 -8.86 -13.08
CA ASP A 484 -20.53 -8.83 -11.68
C ASP A 484 -20.49 -7.37 -11.17
N PRO A 485 -21.18 -7.06 -10.10
CA PRO A 485 -21.98 -7.89 -9.18
C PRO A 485 -23.47 -8.05 -9.56
N GLY A 486 -23.93 -7.73 -10.76
CA GLY A 486 -25.31 -7.91 -11.22
C GLY A 486 -26.34 -7.04 -10.48
N ARG A 487 -25.99 -5.79 -10.21
CA ARG A 487 -26.83 -4.82 -9.45
C ARG A 487 -26.91 -3.46 -10.14
N ALA A 488 -27.80 -2.60 -9.65
CA ALA A 488 -27.79 -1.20 -10.04
C ALA A 488 -26.47 -0.52 -9.60
N GLY A 489 -25.92 0.32 -10.47
CA GLY A 489 -24.62 0.94 -10.31
C GLY A 489 -23.53 0.30 -11.18
N PRO A 490 -22.25 0.40 -10.79
CA PRO A 490 -21.13 -0.09 -11.59
C PRO A 490 -21.07 -1.63 -11.60
N ASN A 491 -20.89 -2.19 -12.80
CA ASN A 491 -20.73 -3.62 -13.04
C ASN A 491 -19.53 -3.86 -13.97
N ALA A 492 -18.87 -5.01 -13.80
CA ALA A 492 -18.00 -5.58 -14.81
C ALA A 492 -18.80 -6.56 -15.68
N VAL A 493 -18.61 -6.50 -16.99
CA VAL A 493 -19.24 -7.43 -17.92
C VAL A 493 -18.15 -8.18 -18.66
N HIS A 494 -18.20 -9.51 -18.63
CA HIS A 494 -17.29 -10.40 -19.33
C HIS A 494 -18.09 -11.24 -20.32
N VAL A 495 -17.61 -11.33 -21.55
CA VAL A 495 -18.18 -12.19 -22.59
C VAL A 495 -17.09 -13.12 -23.08
N THR A 496 -17.26 -14.40 -22.87
CA THR A 496 -16.35 -15.43 -23.39
C THR A 496 -17.03 -16.19 -24.51
N VAL A 497 -16.37 -16.29 -25.67
CA VAL A 497 -16.86 -17.02 -26.84
C VAL A 497 -15.95 -18.21 -27.05
N SER A 498 -16.56 -19.41 -27.03
CA SER A 498 -15.88 -20.70 -27.20
C SER A 498 -16.44 -21.47 -28.37
N GLY A 499 -15.58 -22.23 -29.03
CA GLY A 499 -15.96 -23.14 -30.12
C GLY A 499 -16.63 -24.42 -29.60
N PRO A 500 -17.08 -25.30 -30.51
CA PRO A 500 -17.69 -26.58 -30.16
C PRO A 500 -16.75 -27.52 -29.36
N ASP A 501 -15.45 -27.34 -29.50
CA ASP A 501 -14.39 -28.07 -28.81
C ASP A 501 -14.11 -27.50 -27.41
N GLY A 502 -14.76 -26.38 -27.04
CA GLY A 502 -14.56 -25.67 -25.77
C GLY A 502 -13.33 -24.76 -25.75
N GLY A 503 -12.55 -24.71 -26.84
CA GLY A 503 -11.45 -23.75 -26.99
C GLY A 503 -11.95 -22.32 -27.28
N PRO A 504 -11.10 -21.30 -27.11
CA PRO A 504 -11.46 -19.94 -27.46
C PRO A 504 -11.77 -19.83 -28.96
N LEU A 505 -12.90 -19.22 -29.27
CA LEU A 505 -13.27 -18.95 -30.65
C LEU A 505 -12.98 -17.51 -30.97
N ASP A 506 -12.04 -17.28 -31.87
CA ASP A 506 -11.74 -15.93 -32.34
C ASP A 506 -12.86 -15.46 -33.30
N VAL A 507 -13.59 -14.44 -32.85
CA VAL A 507 -14.63 -13.80 -33.65
C VAL A 507 -14.27 -12.32 -33.85
N PRO A 508 -14.57 -11.75 -35.05
CA PRO A 508 -14.22 -10.36 -35.36
C PRO A 508 -14.82 -9.35 -34.39
N GLU A 509 -16.04 -9.60 -33.90
CA GLU A 509 -16.75 -8.62 -33.09
C GLU A 509 -17.76 -9.26 -32.14
N VAL A 510 -17.80 -8.71 -30.91
CA VAL A 510 -18.87 -8.96 -29.95
C VAL A 510 -19.42 -7.62 -29.47
N ARG A 511 -20.75 -7.45 -29.53
CA ARG A 511 -21.46 -6.30 -28.97
C ARG A 511 -22.46 -6.78 -27.92
N ALA A 512 -22.67 -5.98 -26.90
CA ALA A 512 -23.70 -6.23 -25.89
C ALA A 512 -24.52 -4.97 -25.62
N THR A 513 -25.82 -5.17 -25.41
CA THR A 513 -26.72 -4.10 -24.99
C THR A 513 -27.65 -4.59 -23.89
N LEU A 514 -27.99 -3.69 -22.95
CA LEU A 514 -28.97 -3.93 -21.89
C LEU A 514 -30.21 -3.08 -22.14
N THR A 515 -31.39 -3.70 -22.04
CA THR A 515 -32.68 -3.02 -22.15
C THR A 515 -33.54 -3.39 -20.93
N SER A 516 -34.05 -2.41 -20.21
CA SER A 516 -34.95 -2.66 -19.07
C SER A 516 -36.34 -3.01 -19.55
N SER A 517 -37.03 -3.89 -18.82
CA SER A 517 -38.49 -4.13 -19.03
C SER A 517 -39.33 -2.88 -18.81
N GLY A 518 -38.83 -1.87 -18.11
CA GLY A 518 -39.43 -0.55 -17.90
C GLY A 518 -39.14 0.46 -19.03
N GLY A 519 -38.53 0.05 -20.16
CA GLY A 519 -38.32 0.91 -21.33
C GLY A 519 -37.03 1.73 -21.33
N ILE A 520 -36.11 1.50 -20.38
CA ILE A 520 -34.79 2.14 -20.38
C ILE A 520 -33.85 1.35 -21.31
N GLY A 521 -33.21 2.02 -22.25
CA GLY A 521 -32.23 1.43 -23.16
C GLY A 521 -32.70 1.42 -24.62
N PRO A 522 -31.93 0.75 -25.50
CA PRO A 522 -30.79 -0.12 -25.24
C PRO A 522 -29.54 0.64 -24.78
N LEU A 523 -28.96 0.23 -23.65
CA LEU A 523 -27.70 0.76 -23.15
C LEU A 523 -26.55 -0.08 -23.73
N ALA A 524 -25.66 0.55 -24.51
CA ALA A 524 -24.50 -0.14 -25.05
C ALA A 524 -23.46 -0.45 -23.96
N VAL A 525 -23.07 -1.71 -23.85
CA VAL A 525 -21.97 -2.14 -22.99
C VAL A 525 -20.65 -1.89 -23.74
N PRO A 526 -19.72 -1.09 -23.22
CA PRO A 526 -18.47 -0.73 -23.90
C PRO A 526 -17.45 -1.88 -23.87
N LEU A 527 -17.78 -3.01 -24.49
CA LEU A 527 -16.92 -4.18 -24.56
C LEU A 527 -15.64 -3.87 -25.33
N ARG A 528 -14.51 -4.27 -24.74
CA ARG A 528 -13.19 -4.25 -25.39
C ARG A 528 -12.68 -5.69 -25.45
N ARG A 529 -12.03 -6.05 -26.54
CA ARG A 529 -11.37 -7.35 -26.66
C ARG A 529 -10.18 -7.39 -25.70
N ALA A 530 -10.22 -8.31 -24.76
CA ALA A 530 -9.16 -8.53 -23.78
C ALA A 530 -8.17 -9.60 -24.29
N SER A 531 -8.69 -10.67 -24.90
CA SER A 531 -7.90 -11.75 -25.49
C SER A 531 -8.70 -12.49 -26.55
N GLU A 532 -8.12 -13.51 -27.17
CA GLU A 532 -8.82 -14.39 -28.09
C GLU A 532 -10.04 -15.03 -27.41
N GLY A 533 -11.22 -14.85 -28.02
CA GLY A 533 -12.48 -15.35 -27.47
C GLY A 533 -12.94 -14.65 -26.15
N HIS A 534 -12.36 -13.53 -25.75
CA HIS A 534 -12.74 -12.85 -24.51
C HIS A 534 -12.87 -11.32 -24.68
N TRP A 535 -13.99 -10.79 -24.24
CA TRP A 535 -14.31 -9.35 -24.21
C TRP A 535 -14.70 -8.92 -22.82
N THR A 536 -14.31 -7.70 -22.43
CA THR A 536 -14.61 -7.16 -21.11
C THR A 536 -15.05 -5.71 -21.17
N ALA A 537 -15.92 -5.31 -20.23
CA ALA A 537 -16.23 -3.92 -19.91
C ALA A 537 -16.22 -3.74 -18.41
N SER A 538 -15.43 -2.80 -17.90
CA SER A 538 -15.38 -2.46 -16.48
C SER A 538 -16.11 -1.16 -16.19
N GLY A 539 -16.77 -1.08 -15.03
CA GLY A 539 -17.47 0.13 -14.59
C GLY A 539 -18.72 0.49 -15.37
N PHE A 540 -19.31 -0.46 -16.12
CA PHE A 540 -20.56 -0.24 -16.83
C PHE A 540 -21.70 0.03 -15.84
N GLN A 541 -22.38 1.17 -16.02
CA GLN A 541 -23.43 1.62 -15.10
C GLN A 541 -24.78 1.05 -15.50
N VAL A 542 -25.39 0.26 -14.62
CA VAL A 542 -26.80 -0.14 -14.73
C VAL A 542 -27.63 0.80 -13.86
N PRO A 543 -28.53 1.63 -14.44
CA PRO A 543 -29.14 2.76 -13.74
C PRO A 543 -30.14 2.36 -12.66
N THR A 544 -30.85 1.24 -12.81
CA THR A 544 -31.92 0.83 -11.88
C THR A 544 -31.93 -0.67 -11.65
N PRO A 545 -32.33 -1.15 -10.45
CA PRO A 545 -32.63 -2.56 -10.26
C PRO A 545 -33.87 -3.00 -11.03
N GLY A 546 -34.04 -4.29 -11.23
CA GLY A 546 -35.21 -4.85 -11.90
C GLY A 546 -34.88 -5.89 -12.97
N ALA A 547 -35.87 -6.20 -13.80
CA ALA A 547 -35.72 -7.13 -14.91
C ALA A 547 -35.16 -6.40 -16.13
N TRP A 548 -34.06 -6.92 -16.67
CA TRP A 548 -33.40 -6.44 -17.85
C TRP A 548 -33.28 -7.55 -18.89
N GLU A 549 -33.22 -7.20 -20.16
CA GLU A 549 -32.85 -8.09 -21.26
C GLU A 549 -31.42 -7.75 -21.69
N LEU A 550 -30.55 -8.74 -21.64
CA LEU A 550 -29.20 -8.66 -22.20
C LEU A 550 -29.21 -9.23 -23.60
N ALA A 551 -28.87 -8.43 -24.58
CA ALA A 551 -28.72 -8.85 -25.99
C ALA A 551 -27.23 -8.83 -26.35
N VAL A 552 -26.67 -9.99 -26.70
CA VAL A 552 -25.27 -10.15 -27.13
C VAL A 552 -25.24 -10.57 -28.56
N THR A 553 -24.64 -9.74 -29.42
CA THR A 553 -24.43 -10.02 -30.85
C THR A 553 -23.01 -10.55 -31.03
N VAL A 554 -22.90 -11.74 -31.54
CA VAL A 554 -21.64 -12.38 -31.96
C VAL A 554 -21.59 -12.36 -33.49
N ARG A 555 -20.55 -11.74 -34.05
CA ARG A 555 -20.28 -11.71 -35.49
C ARG A 555 -19.07 -12.63 -35.76
N SER A 556 -19.28 -13.70 -36.50
CA SER A 556 -18.26 -14.71 -36.84
C SER A 556 -17.58 -14.45 -38.18
N SER A 557 -18.21 -13.66 -39.08
CA SER A 557 -17.63 -13.22 -40.34
C SER A 557 -18.19 -11.84 -40.75
N ASP A 558 -17.84 -11.33 -41.92
CA ASP A 558 -18.36 -10.05 -42.39
C ASP A 558 -19.87 -10.05 -42.62
N VAL A 559 -20.47 -11.22 -42.84
CA VAL A 559 -21.90 -11.39 -43.17
C VAL A 559 -22.66 -12.24 -42.13
N ASP A 560 -21.95 -13.06 -41.35
CA ASP A 560 -22.57 -13.99 -40.41
C ASP A 560 -22.56 -13.44 -39.00
N GLN A 561 -23.74 -13.19 -38.44
CA GLN A 561 -23.91 -12.75 -37.06
C GLN A 561 -25.19 -13.29 -36.45
N ILE A 562 -25.22 -13.40 -35.13
CA ILE A 562 -26.42 -13.76 -34.36
C ILE A 562 -26.52 -12.91 -33.11
N THR A 563 -27.75 -12.55 -32.73
CA THR A 563 -28.01 -11.87 -31.46
C THR A 563 -28.72 -12.82 -30.51
N LEU A 564 -28.05 -13.06 -29.38
CA LEU A 564 -28.54 -13.88 -28.26
C LEU A 564 -29.22 -12.96 -27.26
N ARG A 565 -30.50 -13.21 -26.94
CA ARG A 565 -31.24 -12.44 -25.95
C ARG A 565 -31.46 -13.28 -24.70
N ARG A 566 -31.19 -12.73 -23.56
CA ARG A 566 -31.33 -13.43 -22.26
C ARG A 566 -31.86 -12.50 -21.17
N PRO A 567 -32.77 -12.96 -20.33
CA PRO A 567 -33.22 -12.20 -19.19
C PRO A 567 -32.09 -12.07 -18.17
N LEU A 568 -31.96 -10.88 -17.60
CA LEU A 568 -30.98 -10.54 -16.58
C LEU A 568 -31.72 -9.87 -15.42
N ALA A 569 -31.69 -10.49 -14.24
CA ALA A 569 -32.22 -9.85 -13.04
C ALA A 569 -31.11 -9.01 -12.38
N VAL A 570 -31.30 -7.69 -12.36
CA VAL A 570 -30.40 -6.73 -11.71
C VAL A 570 -31.00 -6.36 -10.34
N ARG A 571 -30.24 -6.52 -9.28
CA ARG A 571 -30.67 -6.23 -7.89
C ARG A 571 -30.35 -4.82 -7.46
#